data_3e2c6c9043cf45087e202a38ada136b5
#
_entry.id   3e2c6c9043cf45087e202a38ada136b5
#
_cell.length_a   1.000
_cell.length_b   1.000
_cell.length_c   1.000
_cell.angle_alpha   90.00
_cell.angle_beta   90.00
_cell.angle_gamma   90.00
#
_symmetry.space_group_name_H-M   'P 1'
#
loop_
_entity.id
_entity.type
_entity.pdbx_description
1 polymer ?
#
loop_
_entity_poly.entity_id
_entity_poly.type
_entity_poly.pdbx_seq_one_letter_code
_entity_poly.pdbx_strand_id
1 'polypeptide(L)'
;MTLGTKIDAPKTRGPVDSRGYRIFRVVNTVVLLGVVVVTLYPFLNIVARSLSEEAYIIAGEVTIVPRGFDLTAYKLLMSDAMFWTNYRNTVVYTVVATLISIVLTTCYAYVLSKPQLKGRPFLIGVALFTMFFSGGLIPNYVLVTSLGMKNTIWAVVIPNAISVFNLLVMKAFFESLPSELEEAAAVDGLNTYGTLLRIVLPLSKAIIATMVLFYAVSFWNSWFTAFLYLDRQDLLPVTVYLRNLIAGATSAESAAADADKVQAAATLQAVTIVLTTLPILAIYPFVQRYFVRGVMLGAVKG
;
A
#
# COMPACT_ATOMS: atom_id res chain seq x y z
N MET A 1 59.82 17.16 29.50
CA MET A 1 58.93 18.34 29.51
C MET A 1 58.14 18.30 28.21
N THR A 2 57.02 17.57 28.19
CA THR A 2 56.16 17.34 26.98
C THR A 2 54.86 18.11 27.15
N LEU A 3 54.75 19.23 26.39
CA LEU A 3 53.54 20.05 26.33
C LEU A 3 52.48 19.30 25.56
N GLY A 4 51.47 18.79 26.25
CA GLY A 4 50.26 18.23 25.66
C GLY A 4 49.32 19.34 25.20
N THR A 5 49.27 19.58 23.94
CA THR A 5 48.28 20.48 23.30
C THR A 5 46.93 19.77 23.30
N LYS A 6 46.01 20.15 24.19
CA LYS A 6 44.61 19.76 24.12
C LYS A 6 43.99 20.40 22.84
N ILE A 7 43.68 19.58 21.85
CA ILE A 7 42.84 19.95 20.70
C ILE A 7 41.40 19.98 21.20
N ASP A 8 40.88 21.17 21.46
CA ASP A 8 39.45 21.37 21.73
C ASP A 8 38.65 20.97 20.49
N ALA A 9 37.82 19.93 20.63
CA ALA A 9 36.86 19.52 19.60
C ALA A 9 35.90 20.71 19.31
N PRO A 10 35.60 20.99 18.05
CA PRO A 10 34.68 22.09 17.70
C PRO A 10 33.30 21.82 18.31
N LYS A 11 32.86 22.73 19.19
CA LYS A 11 31.47 22.72 19.71
C LYS A 11 30.56 22.85 18.53
N THR A 12 29.80 21.77 18.22
CA THR A 12 28.67 21.80 17.28
C THR A 12 27.70 22.86 17.79
N ARG A 13 27.68 24.02 17.15
CA ARG A 13 26.68 25.06 17.40
C ARG A 13 25.32 24.43 17.05
N GLY A 14 24.49 24.25 18.05
CA GLY A 14 23.06 23.92 17.84
C GLY A 14 22.42 24.97 16.93
N PRO A 15 21.31 24.67 16.27
CA PRO A 15 20.71 25.59 15.30
C PRO A 15 20.49 26.93 15.97
N VAL A 16 21.07 27.97 15.35
CA VAL A 16 20.98 29.34 15.82
C VAL A 16 19.52 29.75 15.85
N ASP A 17 18.97 29.94 17.05
CA ASP A 17 17.56 30.28 17.30
C ASP A 17 17.30 31.75 16.93
N SER A 18 17.54 32.10 15.65
CA SER A 18 17.27 33.40 15.09
C SER A 18 15.76 33.68 15.08
N ARG A 19 15.37 34.99 15.20
CA ARG A 19 13.94 35.36 15.10
C ARG A 19 13.31 34.83 13.82
N GLY A 20 14.01 34.85 12.70
CA GLY A 20 13.55 34.28 11.42
C GLY A 20 13.28 32.78 11.50
N TYR A 21 14.13 32.01 12.18
CA TYR A 21 13.92 30.57 12.36
C TYR A 21 12.72 30.25 13.25
N ARG A 22 12.44 31.05 14.29
CA ARG A 22 11.22 30.90 15.13
C ARG A 22 9.97 31.19 14.32
N ILE A 23 9.95 32.29 13.53
CA ILE A 23 8.82 32.62 12.65
C ILE A 23 8.58 31.46 11.64
N PHE A 24 9.64 31.01 10.98
CA PHE A 24 9.55 29.87 10.05
C PHE A 24 8.97 28.63 10.74
N ARG A 25 9.45 28.31 11.94
CA ARG A 25 8.93 27.14 12.70
C ARG A 25 7.44 27.27 13.00
N VAL A 26 7.00 28.45 13.45
CA VAL A 26 5.56 28.69 13.75
C VAL A 26 4.74 28.59 12.48
N VAL A 27 5.12 29.27 11.41
CA VAL A 27 4.41 29.21 10.12
C VAL A 27 4.36 27.80 9.60
N ASN A 28 5.48 27.09 9.58
CA ASN A 28 5.55 25.69 9.14
C ASN A 28 4.64 24.77 9.99
N THR A 29 4.64 24.95 11.31
CA THR A 29 3.75 24.17 12.21
C THR A 29 2.27 24.46 11.92
N VAL A 30 1.90 25.73 11.72
CA VAL A 30 0.50 26.09 11.39
C VAL A 30 0.10 25.51 10.04
N VAL A 31 0.96 25.58 9.03
CA VAL A 31 0.70 24.98 7.71
C VAL A 31 0.54 23.46 7.83
N LEU A 32 1.46 22.78 8.53
CA LEU A 32 1.36 21.33 8.74
C LEU A 32 0.11 20.92 9.51
N LEU A 33 -0.28 21.67 10.56
CA LEU A 33 -1.53 21.43 11.26
C LEU A 33 -2.74 21.65 10.35
N GLY A 34 -2.73 22.69 9.52
CA GLY A 34 -3.77 22.91 8.51
C GLY A 34 -3.91 21.72 7.55
N VAL A 35 -2.79 21.21 7.05
CA VAL A 35 -2.78 19.99 6.20
C VAL A 35 -3.36 18.79 6.94
N VAL A 36 -2.96 18.59 8.20
CA VAL A 36 -3.50 17.49 9.03
C VAL A 36 -5.01 17.60 9.20
N VAL A 37 -5.53 18.79 9.52
CA VAL A 37 -6.97 19.01 9.70
C VAL A 37 -7.73 18.73 8.40
N VAL A 38 -7.27 19.27 7.26
CA VAL A 38 -7.91 19.08 5.95
C VAL A 38 -7.90 17.61 5.54
N THR A 39 -6.81 16.90 5.75
CA THR A 39 -6.71 15.48 5.38
C THR A 39 -7.47 14.56 6.33
N LEU A 40 -7.54 14.90 7.63
CA LEU A 40 -8.22 14.06 8.62
C LEU A 40 -9.74 14.25 8.60
N TYR A 41 -10.21 15.44 8.22
CA TYR A 41 -11.64 15.78 8.20
C TYR A 41 -12.51 14.76 7.45
N PRO A 42 -12.23 14.36 6.18
CA PRO A 42 -13.07 13.39 5.48
C PRO A 42 -13.13 12.03 6.17
N PHE A 43 -12.05 11.58 6.80
CA PHE A 43 -12.05 10.32 7.56
C PHE A 43 -12.92 10.42 8.82
N LEU A 44 -12.78 11.51 9.58
CA LEU A 44 -13.62 11.73 10.76
C LEU A 44 -15.09 11.85 10.39
N ASN A 45 -15.41 12.52 9.28
CA ASN A 45 -16.78 12.63 8.78
C ASN A 45 -17.35 11.24 8.41
N ILE A 46 -16.60 10.37 7.71
CA ILE A 46 -17.05 9.01 7.39
C ILE A 46 -17.28 8.19 8.66
N VAL A 47 -16.37 8.28 9.65
CA VAL A 47 -16.56 7.61 10.94
C VAL A 47 -17.78 8.15 11.69
N ALA A 48 -17.98 9.47 11.72
CA ALA A 48 -19.15 10.07 12.33
C ALA A 48 -20.46 9.61 11.65
N ARG A 49 -20.50 9.59 10.31
CA ARG A 49 -21.64 9.10 9.54
C ARG A 49 -21.91 7.62 9.78
N SER A 50 -20.88 6.79 9.91
CA SER A 50 -21.06 5.35 10.17
C SER A 50 -21.70 5.04 11.54
N LEU A 51 -21.66 5.99 12.48
CA LEU A 51 -22.20 5.87 13.84
C LEU A 51 -23.46 6.72 14.06
N SER A 52 -23.96 7.39 13.00
CA SER A 52 -25.09 8.31 13.12
C SER A 52 -26.37 7.69 12.57
N GLU A 53 -27.50 8.09 13.16
CA GLU A 53 -28.82 7.80 12.63
C GLU A 53 -28.97 8.40 11.23
N GLU A 54 -29.59 7.65 10.36
CA GLU A 54 -29.71 7.95 8.94
C GLU A 54 -30.40 9.29 8.64
N ALA A 55 -31.41 9.66 9.41
CA ALA A 55 -32.12 10.92 9.27
C ALA A 55 -31.20 12.15 9.33
N TYR A 56 -30.22 12.14 10.26
CA TYR A 56 -29.24 13.24 10.39
C TYR A 56 -28.17 13.23 9.28
N ILE A 57 -27.85 12.05 8.71
CA ILE A 57 -26.93 11.95 7.58
C ILE A 57 -27.52 12.61 6.34
N ILE A 58 -28.81 12.37 6.07
CA ILE A 58 -29.54 12.93 4.93
C ILE A 58 -29.76 14.42 5.10
N ALA A 59 -30.11 14.86 6.30
CA ALA A 59 -30.26 16.28 6.60
C ALA A 59 -28.92 17.06 6.47
N GLY A 60 -27.77 16.35 6.25
CA GLY A 60 -26.44 16.97 6.16
C GLY A 60 -25.93 17.52 7.50
N GLU A 61 -26.52 17.09 8.60
CA GLU A 61 -26.20 17.61 9.94
C GLU A 61 -25.00 16.93 10.59
N VAL A 62 -24.54 15.79 10.02
CA VAL A 62 -23.37 15.04 10.54
C VAL A 62 -22.09 15.62 9.95
N THR A 63 -21.22 16.15 10.82
CA THR A 63 -19.89 16.67 10.46
C THR A 63 -18.80 15.73 10.95
N ILE A 64 -18.18 16.03 12.11
CA ILE A 64 -17.14 15.22 12.76
C ILE A 64 -17.64 14.53 14.03
N VAL A 65 -18.84 14.87 14.48
CA VAL A 65 -19.47 14.31 15.67
C VAL A 65 -20.72 13.54 15.26
N PRO A 66 -20.89 12.28 15.68
CA PRO A 66 -22.09 11.50 15.42
C PRO A 66 -23.35 12.17 15.98
N ARG A 67 -24.47 12.08 15.26
CA ARG A 67 -25.80 12.50 15.73
C ARG A 67 -26.78 11.34 15.66
N GLY A 68 -27.56 11.14 16.74
CA GLY A 68 -28.45 9.99 16.83
C GLY A 68 -27.67 8.68 16.74
N PHE A 69 -26.92 8.31 17.80
CA PHE A 69 -26.03 7.15 17.76
C PHE A 69 -26.78 5.87 17.40
N ASP A 70 -26.44 5.27 16.25
CA ASP A 70 -27.06 4.04 15.74
C ASP A 70 -26.01 3.06 15.20
N LEU A 71 -26.17 1.78 15.55
CA LEU A 71 -25.32 0.67 15.08
C LEU A 71 -26.08 -0.32 14.19
N THR A 72 -27.28 0.01 13.77
CA THR A 72 -28.12 -0.90 12.95
C THR A 72 -27.43 -1.30 11.66
N ALA A 73 -26.78 -0.35 10.96
CA ALA A 73 -26.02 -0.64 9.75
C ALA A 73 -24.83 -1.56 10.00
N TYR A 74 -24.14 -1.44 11.14
CA TYR A 74 -23.07 -2.38 11.53
C TYR A 74 -23.63 -3.79 11.75
N LYS A 75 -24.75 -3.93 12.47
CA LYS A 75 -25.40 -5.23 12.72
C LYS A 75 -25.85 -5.88 11.42
N LEU A 76 -26.45 -5.09 10.51
CA LEU A 76 -26.88 -5.56 9.20
C LEU A 76 -25.70 -6.07 8.36
N LEU A 77 -24.64 -5.28 8.25
CA LEU A 77 -23.47 -5.66 7.47
C LEU A 77 -22.72 -6.86 8.06
N MET A 78 -22.60 -6.92 9.39
CA MET A 78 -21.96 -8.05 10.06
C MET A 78 -22.77 -9.34 10.00
N SER A 79 -24.09 -9.27 9.78
CA SER A 79 -24.94 -10.44 9.53
C SER A 79 -24.95 -10.90 8.07
N ASP A 80 -24.40 -10.09 7.14
CA ASP A 80 -24.31 -10.43 5.72
C ASP A 80 -23.18 -11.44 5.45
N ALA A 81 -23.54 -12.67 5.13
CA ALA A 81 -22.58 -13.71 4.77
C ALA A 81 -21.74 -13.37 3.52
N MET A 82 -22.30 -12.60 2.57
CA MET A 82 -21.61 -12.18 1.36
C MET A 82 -20.50 -11.16 1.70
N PHE A 83 -20.76 -10.24 2.61
CA PHE A 83 -19.72 -9.31 3.10
C PHE A 83 -18.51 -10.07 3.64
N TRP A 84 -18.72 -11.07 4.51
CA TRP A 84 -17.61 -11.85 5.09
C TRP A 84 -16.89 -12.72 4.06
N THR A 85 -17.61 -13.26 3.08
CA THR A 85 -17.02 -14.00 1.96
C THR A 85 -16.08 -13.09 1.16
N ASN A 86 -16.55 -11.90 0.80
CA ASN A 86 -15.77 -10.92 0.03
C ASN A 86 -14.59 -10.35 0.86
N TYR A 87 -14.79 -10.18 2.15
CA TYR A 87 -13.73 -9.76 3.06
C TYR A 87 -12.61 -10.82 3.16
N ARG A 88 -12.97 -12.08 3.34
CA ARG A 88 -12.05 -13.23 3.32
C ARG A 88 -11.29 -13.28 1.99
N ASN A 89 -11.98 -13.11 0.87
CA ASN A 89 -11.35 -13.10 -0.46
C ASN A 89 -10.30 -11.98 -0.56
N THR A 90 -10.61 -10.78 -0.06
CA THR A 90 -9.64 -9.68 -0.04
C THR A 90 -8.39 -10.04 0.75
N VAL A 91 -8.54 -10.62 1.93
CA VAL A 91 -7.40 -11.08 2.75
C VAL A 91 -6.58 -12.13 1.99
N VAL A 92 -7.23 -13.16 1.45
CA VAL A 92 -6.57 -14.24 0.72
C VAL A 92 -5.85 -13.71 -0.51
N TYR A 93 -6.51 -12.86 -1.32
CA TYR A 93 -5.91 -12.29 -2.53
C TYR A 93 -4.71 -11.41 -2.18
N THR A 94 -4.84 -10.57 -1.15
CA THR A 94 -3.74 -9.71 -0.68
C THR A 94 -2.55 -10.53 -0.21
N VAL A 95 -2.76 -11.55 0.61
CA VAL A 95 -1.68 -12.39 1.14
C VAL A 95 -0.99 -13.18 0.02
N VAL A 96 -1.77 -13.89 -0.80
CA VAL A 96 -1.22 -14.72 -1.89
C VAL A 96 -0.48 -13.86 -2.91
N ALA A 97 -1.10 -12.75 -3.35
CA ALA A 97 -0.49 -11.85 -4.31
C ALA A 97 0.79 -11.21 -3.76
N THR A 98 0.78 -10.75 -2.50
CA THR A 98 1.96 -10.16 -1.86
C THR A 98 3.11 -11.17 -1.76
N LEU A 99 2.83 -12.41 -1.34
CA LEU A 99 3.86 -13.45 -1.25
C LEU A 99 4.49 -13.76 -2.61
N ILE A 100 3.68 -13.95 -3.63
CA ILE A 100 4.14 -14.20 -5.00
C ILE A 100 4.97 -13.01 -5.50
N SER A 101 4.45 -11.79 -5.33
CA SER A 101 5.12 -10.56 -5.77
C SER A 101 6.47 -10.36 -5.10
N ILE A 102 6.56 -10.60 -3.78
CA ILE A 102 7.83 -10.49 -3.04
C ILE A 102 8.85 -11.50 -3.54
N VAL A 103 8.46 -12.76 -3.73
CA VAL A 103 9.36 -13.79 -4.23
C VAL A 103 9.88 -13.43 -5.62
N LEU A 104 8.99 -13.11 -6.55
CA LEU A 104 9.35 -12.77 -7.92
C LEU A 104 10.21 -11.51 -7.99
N THR A 105 9.81 -10.44 -7.30
CA THR A 105 10.54 -9.17 -7.27
C THR A 105 11.92 -9.34 -6.63
N THR A 106 12.03 -10.10 -5.54
CA THR A 106 13.31 -10.36 -4.87
C THR A 106 14.26 -11.12 -5.76
N CYS A 107 13.81 -12.22 -6.37
CA CYS A 107 14.64 -13.01 -7.27
C CYS A 107 15.08 -12.17 -8.49
N TYR A 108 14.16 -11.43 -9.10
CA TYR A 108 14.47 -10.61 -10.27
C TYR A 108 15.40 -9.44 -9.90
N ALA A 109 15.15 -8.73 -8.82
CA ALA A 109 16.00 -7.64 -8.33
C ALA A 109 17.41 -8.11 -8.00
N TYR A 110 17.55 -9.29 -7.35
CA TYR A 110 18.83 -9.86 -7.00
C TYR A 110 19.66 -10.20 -8.25
N VAL A 111 19.04 -10.84 -9.23
CA VAL A 111 19.73 -11.15 -10.51
C VAL A 111 20.14 -9.86 -11.22
N LEU A 112 19.26 -8.86 -11.30
CA LEU A 112 19.57 -7.58 -11.92
C LEU A 112 20.58 -6.72 -11.15
N SER A 113 20.80 -6.98 -9.85
CA SER A 113 21.82 -6.26 -9.08
C SER A 113 23.25 -6.68 -9.42
N LYS A 114 23.45 -7.83 -10.11
CA LYS A 114 24.77 -8.36 -10.43
C LYS A 114 25.37 -7.69 -11.69
N PRO A 115 26.51 -6.97 -11.57
CA PRO A 115 27.15 -6.31 -12.70
C PRO A 115 27.59 -7.30 -13.79
N GLN A 116 27.95 -8.54 -13.38
CA GLN A 116 28.47 -9.58 -14.25
C GLN A 116 27.38 -10.26 -15.11
N LEU A 117 26.09 -9.98 -14.87
CA LEU A 117 24.99 -10.59 -15.60
C LEU A 117 25.03 -10.18 -17.09
N LYS A 118 25.25 -11.16 -17.95
CA LYS A 118 25.18 -10.96 -19.41
C LYS A 118 23.75 -10.58 -19.82
N GLY A 119 23.60 -9.49 -20.59
CA GLY A 119 22.29 -8.99 -21.02
C GLY A 119 21.54 -8.15 -19.97
N ARG A 120 22.17 -7.82 -18.84
CA ARG A 120 21.57 -6.98 -17.80
C ARG A 120 20.93 -5.68 -18.31
N PRO A 121 21.58 -4.87 -19.20
CA PRO A 121 20.96 -3.66 -19.74
C PRO A 121 19.68 -3.94 -20.52
N PHE A 122 19.66 -5.04 -21.29
CA PHE A 122 18.48 -5.46 -22.04
C PHE A 122 17.31 -5.84 -21.10
N LEU A 123 17.57 -6.64 -20.05
CA LEU A 123 16.56 -7.04 -19.08
C LEU A 123 16.00 -5.84 -18.30
N ILE A 124 16.84 -4.89 -17.91
CA ILE A 124 16.40 -3.63 -17.30
C ILE A 124 15.59 -2.81 -18.32
N GLY A 125 16.02 -2.74 -19.56
CA GLY A 125 15.32 -2.07 -20.64
C GLY A 125 13.91 -2.65 -20.88
N VAL A 126 13.76 -3.98 -20.88
CA VAL A 126 12.45 -4.64 -20.97
C VAL A 126 11.57 -4.29 -19.78
N ALA A 127 12.10 -4.33 -18.57
CA ALA A 127 11.34 -3.94 -17.38
C ALA A 127 10.86 -2.48 -17.47
N LEU A 128 11.75 -1.56 -17.83
CA LEU A 128 11.40 -0.15 -18.03
C LEU A 128 10.39 0.04 -19.17
N PHE A 129 10.54 -0.69 -20.27
CA PHE A 129 9.58 -0.66 -21.36
C PHE A 129 8.17 -1.01 -20.87
N THR A 130 8.02 -2.10 -20.12
CA THR A 130 6.70 -2.51 -19.57
C THR A 130 6.14 -1.52 -18.55
N MET A 131 6.97 -0.67 -17.93
CA MET A 131 6.52 0.37 -17.03
C MET A 131 5.81 1.54 -17.76
N PHE A 132 6.33 1.89 -18.92
CA PHE A 132 5.84 3.04 -19.70
C PHE A 132 4.86 2.66 -20.82
N PHE A 133 4.93 1.42 -21.31
CA PHE A 133 4.10 0.94 -22.41
C PHE A 133 3.19 -0.19 -21.93
N SER A 134 1.88 0.08 -21.91
CA SER A 134 0.85 -0.90 -21.60
C SER A 134 0.17 -1.34 -22.90
N GLY A 135 -0.16 -2.62 -23.00
CA GLY A 135 -0.95 -3.15 -24.12
C GLY A 135 -2.39 -2.60 -24.16
N GLY A 136 -2.83 -1.96 -23.09
CA GLY A 136 -4.20 -1.45 -22.93
C GLY A 136 -5.16 -2.47 -22.33
N LEU A 137 -6.36 -1.98 -22.02
CA LEU A 137 -7.37 -2.78 -21.32
C LEU A 137 -7.85 -3.99 -22.14
N ILE A 138 -8.21 -3.77 -23.41
CA ILE A 138 -8.79 -4.81 -24.27
C ILE A 138 -7.79 -5.94 -24.56
N PRO A 139 -6.56 -5.69 -25.01
CA PRO A 139 -5.55 -6.74 -25.18
C PRO A 139 -5.24 -7.52 -23.89
N ASN A 140 -5.14 -6.85 -22.75
CA ASN A 140 -4.94 -7.52 -21.47
C ASN A 140 -6.13 -8.41 -21.09
N TYR A 141 -7.35 -7.95 -21.33
CA TYR A 141 -8.57 -8.75 -21.09
C TYR A 141 -8.59 -10.02 -21.96
N VAL A 142 -8.32 -9.87 -23.26
CA VAL A 142 -8.26 -11.00 -24.19
C VAL A 142 -7.18 -12.01 -23.78
N LEU A 143 -5.99 -11.53 -23.39
CA LEU A 143 -4.89 -12.38 -22.94
C LEU A 143 -5.27 -13.18 -21.68
N VAL A 144 -5.77 -12.51 -20.64
CA VAL A 144 -6.14 -13.16 -19.36
C VAL A 144 -7.25 -14.18 -19.57
N THR A 145 -8.24 -13.87 -20.42
CA THR A 145 -9.34 -14.78 -20.73
C THR A 145 -8.88 -15.95 -21.60
N SER A 146 -8.03 -15.75 -22.59
CA SER A 146 -7.50 -16.82 -23.44
C SER A 146 -6.61 -17.80 -22.67
N LEU A 147 -5.93 -17.33 -21.60
CA LEU A 147 -5.17 -18.18 -20.69
C LEU A 147 -6.06 -18.94 -19.67
N GLY A 148 -7.40 -18.82 -19.76
CA GLY A 148 -8.32 -19.51 -18.86
C GLY A 148 -8.29 -19.01 -17.40
N MET A 149 -7.72 -17.82 -17.15
CA MET A 149 -7.61 -17.29 -15.78
C MET A 149 -8.89 -16.59 -15.30
N LYS A 150 -9.85 -16.26 -16.17
CA LYS A 150 -11.12 -15.62 -15.80
C LYS A 150 -11.84 -16.40 -14.71
N ASN A 151 -12.46 -15.70 -13.76
CA ASN A 151 -13.12 -16.26 -12.58
C ASN A 151 -12.22 -17.12 -11.68
N THR A 152 -10.92 -16.78 -11.64
CA THR A 152 -9.95 -17.37 -10.72
C THR A 152 -9.12 -16.30 -10.02
N ILE A 153 -8.53 -16.65 -8.87
CA ILE A 153 -7.59 -15.77 -8.16
C ILE A 153 -6.41 -15.33 -9.05
N TRP A 154 -6.01 -16.17 -9.99
CA TRP A 154 -4.85 -15.91 -10.86
C TRP A 154 -5.05 -14.70 -11.78
N ALA A 155 -6.28 -14.41 -12.18
CA ALA A 155 -6.59 -13.20 -12.95
C ALA A 155 -6.33 -11.91 -12.19
N VAL A 156 -6.41 -11.94 -10.87
CA VAL A 156 -6.13 -10.78 -10.00
C VAL A 156 -4.65 -10.68 -9.66
N VAL A 157 -3.99 -11.83 -9.42
CA VAL A 157 -2.63 -11.91 -8.90
C VAL A 157 -1.57 -11.75 -9.99
N ILE A 158 -1.66 -12.57 -11.06
CA ILE A 158 -0.57 -12.71 -12.05
C ILE A 158 -0.32 -11.44 -12.87
N PRO A 159 -1.33 -10.74 -13.40
CA PRO A 159 -1.09 -9.54 -14.22
C PRO A 159 -0.35 -8.42 -13.47
N ASN A 160 -0.48 -8.37 -12.14
CA ASN A 160 0.10 -7.34 -11.29
C ASN A 160 1.20 -7.88 -10.35
N ALA A 161 1.72 -9.08 -10.61
CA ALA A 161 2.66 -9.75 -9.71
C ALA A 161 4.02 -9.03 -9.57
N ILE A 162 4.46 -8.28 -10.58
CA ILE A 162 5.70 -7.51 -10.52
C ILE A 162 5.40 -6.02 -10.78
N SER A 163 5.67 -5.19 -9.78
CA SER A 163 5.76 -3.75 -9.95
C SER A 163 7.19 -3.38 -10.32
N VAL A 164 7.37 -2.77 -11.48
CA VAL A 164 8.71 -2.35 -11.96
C VAL A 164 9.32 -1.31 -11.03
N PHE A 165 8.51 -0.42 -10.45
CA PHE A 165 8.98 0.52 -9.44
C PHE A 165 9.58 -0.21 -8.22
N ASN A 166 8.84 -1.16 -7.65
CA ASN A 166 9.32 -1.96 -6.51
C ASN A 166 10.57 -2.77 -6.87
N LEU A 167 10.61 -3.32 -8.08
CA LEU A 167 11.77 -4.04 -8.62
C LEU A 167 13.02 -3.16 -8.65
N LEU A 168 12.92 -1.94 -9.18
CA LEU A 168 14.06 -1.03 -9.29
C LEU A 168 14.54 -0.53 -7.91
N VAL A 169 13.62 -0.25 -7.00
CA VAL A 169 13.96 0.15 -5.63
C VAL A 169 14.69 -1.00 -4.91
N MET A 170 14.18 -2.22 -5.00
CA MET A 170 14.81 -3.39 -4.38
C MET A 170 16.17 -3.70 -5.02
N LYS A 171 16.28 -3.59 -6.36
CA LYS A 171 17.53 -3.73 -7.09
C LYS A 171 18.58 -2.71 -6.61
N ALA A 172 18.21 -1.44 -6.51
CA ALA A 172 19.11 -0.39 -6.03
C ALA A 172 19.61 -0.64 -4.60
N PHE A 173 18.73 -1.17 -3.74
CA PHE A 173 19.13 -1.58 -2.40
C PHE A 173 20.15 -2.73 -2.44
N PHE A 174 19.92 -3.78 -3.23
CA PHE A 174 20.85 -4.90 -3.34
C PHE A 174 22.21 -4.47 -3.91
N GLU A 175 22.24 -3.49 -4.83
CA GLU A 175 23.48 -2.89 -5.36
C GLU A 175 24.25 -2.07 -4.31
N SER A 176 23.58 -1.59 -3.26
CA SER A 176 24.21 -0.85 -2.17
C SER A 176 24.87 -1.73 -1.11
N LEU A 177 24.63 -3.04 -1.15
CA LEU A 177 25.27 -3.98 -0.24
C LEU A 177 26.77 -4.13 -0.59
N PRO A 178 27.67 -4.21 0.41
CA PRO A 178 29.10 -4.43 0.16
C PRO A 178 29.36 -5.73 -0.62
N SER A 179 30.14 -5.69 -1.69
CA SER A 179 30.47 -6.86 -2.52
C SER A 179 31.29 -7.89 -1.74
N GLU A 180 32.06 -7.45 -0.76
CA GLU A 180 32.90 -8.28 0.09
C GLU A 180 32.10 -9.37 0.83
N LEU A 181 30.83 -9.11 1.13
CA LEU A 181 29.93 -10.09 1.76
C LEU A 181 29.65 -11.28 0.84
N GLU A 182 29.50 -11.02 -0.46
CA GLU A 182 29.25 -12.06 -1.45
C GLU A 182 30.54 -12.79 -1.83
N GLU A 183 31.67 -12.09 -1.87
CA GLU A 183 32.99 -12.69 -2.07
C GLU A 183 33.36 -13.64 -0.93
N ALA A 184 33.13 -13.21 0.32
CA ALA A 184 33.34 -14.08 1.49
C ALA A 184 32.43 -15.32 1.42
N ALA A 185 31.16 -15.14 1.06
CA ALA A 185 30.22 -16.25 0.86
C ALA A 185 30.68 -17.25 -0.18
N ALA A 186 31.28 -16.77 -1.29
CA ALA A 186 31.81 -17.63 -2.34
C ALA A 186 33.06 -18.41 -1.86
N VAL A 187 33.93 -17.80 -1.05
CA VAL A 187 35.07 -18.48 -0.40
C VAL A 187 34.59 -19.57 0.57
N ASP A 188 33.49 -19.32 1.30
CA ASP A 188 32.84 -20.30 2.18
C ASP A 188 32.06 -21.39 1.42
N GLY A 189 32.12 -21.39 0.07
CA GLY A 189 31.48 -22.41 -0.78
C GLY A 189 29.97 -22.24 -0.97
N LEU A 190 29.40 -21.08 -0.63
CA LEU A 190 27.99 -20.78 -0.91
C LEU A 190 27.77 -20.53 -2.42
N ASN A 191 26.77 -21.19 -2.96
CA ASN A 191 26.28 -20.86 -4.29
C ASN A 191 25.38 -19.60 -4.26
N THR A 192 25.02 -19.08 -5.42
CA THR A 192 24.20 -17.85 -5.58
C THR A 192 22.90 -17.89 -4.77
N TYR A 193 22.20 -19.03 -4.72
CA TYR A 193 20.98 -19.19 -3.92
C TYR A 193 21.28 -19.19 -2.42
N GLY A 194 22.37 -19.84 -2.00
CA GLY A 194 22.82 -19.82 -0.61
C GLY A 194 23.17 -18.42 -0.14
N THR A 195 23.85 -17.65 -0.97
CA THR A 195 24.20 -16.24 -0.71
C THR A 195 22.93 -15.39 -0.60
N LEU A 196 21.98 -15.53 -1.53
CA LEU A 196 20.70 -14.83 -1.42
C LEU A 196 19.96 -15.14 -0.11
N LEU A 197 19.77 -16.43 0.20
CA LEU A 197 18.91 -16.85 1.32
C LEU A 197 19.57 -16.61 2.70
N ARG A 198 20.89 -16.83 2.82
CA ARG A 198 21.59 -16.80 4.12
C ARG A 198 22.23 -15.46 4.44
N ILE A 199 22.53 -14.63 3.44
CA ILE A 199 23.23 -13.36 3.62
C ILE A 199 22.36 -12.19 3.19
N VAL A 200 21.99 -12.13 1.90
CA VAL A 200 21.31 -10.96 1.34
C VAL A 200 19.92 -10.75 1.95
N LEU A 201 19.07 -11.78 2.03
CA LEU A 201 17.73 -11.64 2.60
C LEU A 201 17.74 -11.21 4.08
N PRO A 202 18.56 -11.82 4.98
CA PRO A 202 18.65 -11.35 6.36
C PRO A 202 19.10 -9.90 6.52
N LEU A 203 20.03 -9.43 5.68
CA LEU A 203 20.51 -8.05 5.68
C LEU A 203 19.46 -7.08 5.09
N SER A 204 18.57 -7.59 4.25
CA SER A 204 17.57 -6.81 3.50
C SER A 204 16.20 -6.77 4.16
N LYS A 205 16.04 -7.17 5.42
CA LYS A 205 14.74 -7.23 6.11
C LYS A 205 13.95 -5.92 6.05
N ALA A 206 14.63 -4.78 6.14
CA ALA A 206 13.98 -3.47 6.12
C ALA A 206 13.35 -3.17 4.76
N ILE A 207 14.06 -3.38 3.66
CA ILE A 207 13.52 -3.15 2.31
C ILE A 207 12.45 -4.17 1.96
N ILE A 208 12.61 -5.44 2.33
CA ILE A 208 11.61 -6.48 2.12
C ILE A 208 10.31 -6.12 2.84
N ALA A 209 10.37 -5.69 4.11
CA ALA A 209 9.19 -5.25 4.85
C ALA A 209 8.50 -4.05 4.19
N THR A 210 9.27 -3.11 3.62
CA THR A 210 8.73 -1.97 2.86
C THR A 210 8.03 -2.45 1.58
N MET A 211 8.61 -3.38 0.84
CA MET A 211 8.00 -3.93 -0.38
C MET A 211 6.75 -4.76 -0.07
N VAL A 212 6.77 -5.54 1.02
CA VAL A 212 5.57 -6.25 1.52
C VAL A 212 4.43 -5.27 1.74
N LEU A 213 4.70 -4.13 2.40
CA LEU A 213 3.68 -3.10 2.59
C LEU A 213 3.15 -2.55 1.26
N PHE A 214 4.04 -2.18 0.34
CA PHE A 214 3.63 -1.59 -0.94
C PHE A 214 2.75 -2.56 -1.73
N TYR A 215 3.13 -3.83 -1.82
CA TYR A 215 2.31 -4.84 -2.47
C TYR A 215 1.00 -5.11 -1.71
N ALA A 216 1.05 -5.28 -0.39
CA ALA A 216 -0.14 -5.57 0.40
C ALA A 216 -1.17 -4.43 0.30
N VAL A 217 -0.75 -3.16 0.41
CA VAL A 217 -1.65 -2.01 0.25
C VAL A 217 -2.18 -1.91 -1.18
N SER A 218 -1.36 -2.18 -2.18
CA SER A 218 -1.78 -2.16 -3.59
C SER A 218 -2.85 -3.21 -3.87
N PHE A 219 -2.64 -4.47 -3.45
CA PHE A 219 -3.60 -5.55 -3.66
C PHE A 219 -4.85 -5.39 -2.81
N TRP A 220 -4.73 -4.93 -1.56
CA TRP A 220 -5.88 -4.66 -0.71
C TRP A 220 -6.84 -3.64 -1.33
N ASN A 221 -6.32 -2.58 -1.92
CA ASN A 221 -7.11 -1.52 -2.55
C ASN A 221 -7.52 -1.83 -4.00
N SER A 222 -7.04 -2.94 -4.58
CA SER A 222 -7.34 -3.29 -5.97
C SER A 222 -8.77 -3.77 -6.11
N TRP A 223 -9.60 -2.97 -6.80
CA TRP A 223 -10.97 -3.35 -7.14
C TRP A 223 -11.17 -3.58 -8.64
N PHE A 224 -10.46 -2.80 -9.48
CA PHE A 224 -10.72 -2.76 -10.92
C PHE A 224 -10.37 -4.08 -11.62
N THR A 225 -9.24 -4.69 -11.28
CA THR A 225 -8.81 -5.98 -11.85
C THR A 225 -9.80 -7.09 -11.46
N ALA A 226 -10.24 -7.11 -10.20
CA ALA A 226 -11.24 -8.07 -9.75
C ALA A 226 -12.59 -7.83 -10.42
N PHE A 227 -13.04 -6.58 -10.54
CA PHE A 227 -14.27 -6.21 -11.24
C PHE A 227 -14.26 -6.61 -12.72
N LEU A 228 -13.10 -6.53 -13.38
CA LEU A 228 -12.95 -6.84 -14.78
C LEU A 228 -12.97 -8.36 -15.08
N TYR A 229 -12.37 -9.17 -14.20
CA TYR A 229 -12.12 -10.58 -14.48
C TYR A 229 -12.98 -11.56 -13.65
N LEU A 230 -13.65 -11.11 -12.59
CA LEU A 230 -14.46 -11.97 -11.73
C LEU A 230 -15.95 -11.62 -11.89
N ASP A 231 -16.72 -12.53 -12.50
CA ASP A 231 -18.19 -12.38 -12.64
C ASP A 231 -18.93 -12.99 -11.45
N ARG A 232 -18.33 -13.98 -10.78
CA ARG A 232 -18.95 -14.71 -9.68
C ARG A 232 -18.90 -13.89 -8.40
N GLN A 233 -20.04 -13.66 -7.77
CA GLN A 233 -20.15 -12.83 -6.56
C GLN A 233 -19.38 -13.40 -5.36
N ASP A 234 -19.29 -14.74 -5.26
CA ASP A 234 -18.56 -15.44 -4.20
C ASP A 234 -17.02 -15.31 -4.32
N LEU A 235 -16.51 -14.83 -5.45
CA LEU A 235 -15.08 -14.57 -5.67
C LEU A 235 -14.71 -13.09 -5.54
N LEU A 236 -15.68 -12.19 -5.47
CA LEU A 236 -15.39 -10.76 -5.43
C LEU A 236 -14.67 -10.36 -4.13
N PRO A 237 -13.72 -9.41 -4.16
CA PRO A 237 -13.17 -8.79 -2.96
C PRO A 237 -14.12 -7.74 -2.39
N VAL A 238 -13.93 -7.39 -1.11
CA VAL A 238 -14.76 -6.40 -0.40
C VAL A 238 -14.72 -5.01 -1.05
N THR A 239 -13.66 -4.67 -1.75
CA THR A 239 -13.54 -3.41 -2.50
C THR A 239 -14.50 -3.33 -3.67
N VAL A 240 -14.81 -4.45 -4.34
CA VAL A 240 -15.85 -4.52 -5.37
C VAL A 240 -17.25 -4.48 -4.74
N TYR A 241 -17.45 -5.15 -3.61
CA TYR A 241 -18.68 -5.04 -2.82
C TYR A 241 -18.98 -3.57 -2.47
N LEU A 242 -18.01 -2.85 -1.91
CA LEU A 242 -18.11 -1.42 -1.61
C LEU A 242 -18.44 -0.60 -2.86
N ARG A 243 -17.74 -0.83 -3.96
CA ARG A 243 -17.99 -0.14 -5.23
C ARG A 243 -19.41 -0.36 -5.72
N ASN A 244 -19.96 -1.57 -5.60
CA ASN A 244 -21.31 -1.90 -6.00
C ASN A 244 -22.36 -1.23 -5.10
N LEU A 245 -22.11 -1.12 -3.80
CA LEU A 245 -22.95 -0.32 -2.88
C LEU A 245 -22.99 1.15 -3.31
N ILE A 246 -21.84 1.74 -3.62
CA ILE A 246 -21.75 3.14 -4.08
C ILE A 246 -22.50 3.32 -5.39
N ALA A 247 -22.29 2.45 -6.37
CA ALA A 247 -22.96 2.50 -7.67
C ALA A 247 -24.48 2.29 -7.56
N GLY A 248 -24.91 1.41 -6.65
CA GLY A 248 -26.34 1.20 -6.36
C GLY A 248 -27.00 2.43 -5.75
N ALA A 249 -26.33 3.11 -4.82
CA ALA A 249 -26.81 4.34 -4.21
C ALA A 249 -27.00 5.46 -5.24
N THR A 250 -26.00 5.70 -6.09
CA THR A 250 -26.08 6.74 -7.14
C THR A 250 -27.13 6.44 -8.20
N SER A 251 -27.37 5.16 -8.53
CA SER A 251 -28.42 4.76 -9.47
C SER A 251 -29.83 4.94 -8.88
N ALA A 252 -29.99 4.70 -7.57
CA ALA A 252 -31.25 4.92 -6.86
C ALA A 252 -31.60 6.42 -6.78
N GLU A 253 -30.63 7.30 -6.52
CA GLU A 253 -30.80 8.76 -6.56
C GLU A 253 -31.27 9.24 -7.93
N SER A 254 -30.74 8.67 -9.02
CA SER A 254 -31.11 9.06 -10.39
C SER A 254 -32.49 8.56 -10.85
N ALA A 255 -33.00 7.48 -10.22
CA ALA A 255 -34.26 6.82 -10.61
C ALA A 255 -35.50 7.34 -9.87
N ALA A 256 -35.38 8.33 -8.98
CA ALA A 256 -36.47 8.84 -8.10
C ALA A 256 -37.24 7.73 -7.35
N ALA A 257 -36.59 6.58 -7.11
CA ALA A 257 -37.20 5.42 -6.48
C ALA A 257 -36.92 5.47 -4.96
N ASP A 258 -37.99 5.37 -4.18
CA ASP A 258 -38.02 5.18 -2.72
C ASP A 258 -36.87 5.79 -1.95
N ALA A 259 -37.09 6.98 -1.36
CA ALA A 259 -36.14 7.69 -0.53
C ALA A 259 -35.50 6.77 0.54
N ASP A 260 -36.26 5.84 1.10
CA ASP A 260 -35.81 4.88 2.12
C ASP A 260 -34.69 3.92 1.64
N LYS A 261 -34.66 3.54 0.37
CA LYS A 261 -33.61 2.65 -0.18
C LYS A 261 -32.31 3.38 -0.47
N VAL A 262 -32.40 4.62 -0.94
CA VAL A 262 -31.23 5.51 -1.12
C VAL A 262 -30.58 5.80 0.22
N GLN A 263 -31.40 5.93 1.24
CA GLN A 263 -31.05 6.26 2.61
C GLN A 263 -30.19 5.17 3.25
N ALA A 264 -30.70 3.92 3.29
CA ALA A 264 -29.99 2.78 3.83
C ALA A 264 -28.61 2.56 3.17
N ALA A 265 -28.46 2.93 1.91
CA ALA A 265 -27.21 2.80 1.17
C ALA A 265 -26.11 3.73 1.68
N ALA A 266 -26.40 4.96 2.10
CA ALA A 266 -25.39 5.94 2.53
C ALA A 266 -24.73 5.55 3.85
N THR A 267 -25.51 5.07 4.82
CA THR A 267 -24.98 4.58 6.11
C THR A 267 -24.19 3.28 5.93
N LEU A 268 -24.71 2.32 5.15
CA LEU A 268 -24.01 1.07 4.81
C LEU A 268 -22.69 1.32 4.10
N GLN A 269 -22.66 2.31 3.20
CA GLN A 269 -21.43 2.74 2.53
C GLN A 269 -20.39 3.25 3.54
N ALA A 270 -20.78 4.13 4.47
CA ALA A 270 -19.88 4.66 5.48
C ALA A 270 -19.33 3.55 6.39
N VAL A 271 -20.18 2.63 6.85
CA VAL A 271 -19.78 1.46 7.65
C VAL A 271 -18.81 0.56 6.87
N THR A 272 -19.11 0.27 5.60
CA THR A 272 -18.23 -0.57 4.76
C THR A 272 -16.86 0.07 4.57
N ILE A 273 -16.80 1.39 4.32
CA ILE A 273 -15.53 2.13 4.22
C ILE A 273 -14.72 2.01 5.52
N VAL A 274 -15.36 2.22 6.67
CA VAL A 274 -14.69 2.11 7.97
C VAL A 274 -14.12 0.69 8.16
N LEU A 275 -14.94 -0.34 7.98
CA LEU A 275 -14.53 -1.73 8.19
C LEU A 275 -13.43 -2.19 7.20
N THR A 276 -13.47 -1.72 5.95
CA THR A 276 -12.45 -2.06 4.95
C THR A 276 -11.14 -1.31 5.15
N THR A 277 -11.18 -0.13 5.79
CA THR A 277 -9.98 0.67 6.06
C THR A 277 -9.28 0.25 7.36
N LEU A 278 -10.00 -0.30 8.33
CA LEU A 278 -9.47 -0.69 9.64
C LEU A 278 -8.21 -1.58 9.58
N PRO A 279 -8.12 -2.64 8.74
CA PRO A 279 -6.91 -3.47 8.69
C PRO A 279 -5.67 -2.72 8.25
N ILE A 280 -5.81 -1.80 7.27
CA ILE A 280 -4.69 -0.98 6.81
C ILE A 280 -4.21 -0.07 7.95
N LEU A 281 -5.15 0.59 8.65
CA LEU A 281 -4.83 1.45 9.79
C LEU A 281 -4.18 0.67 10.94
N ALA A 282 -4.64 -0.57 11.20
CA ALA A 282 -4.09 -1.42 12.25
C ALA A 282 -2.66 -1.91 11.93
N ILE A 283 -2.36 -2.19 10.65
CA ILE A 283 -1.04 -2.67 10.22
C ILE A 283 -0.03 -1.52 10.12
N TYR A 284 -0.47 -0.29 9.80
CA TYR A 284 0.39 0.85 9.55
C TYR A 284 1.43 1.13 10.66
N PRO A 285 1.11 1.18 11.97
CA PRO A 285 2.08 1.44 13.03
C PRO A 285 3.20 0.40 13.10
N PHE A 286 2.88 -0.86 12.77
CA PHE A 286 3.88 -1.94 12.77
C PHE A 286 4.87 -1.80 11.63
N VAL A 287 4.44 -1.28 10.49
CA VAL A 287 5.28 -1.16 9.30
C VAL A 287 6.04 0.17 9.30
N GLN A 288 5.47 1.24 9.83
CA GLN A 288 6.09 2.56 9.91
C GLN A 288 7.51 2.52 10.52
N ARG A 289 7.73 1.71 11.54
CA ARG A 289 9.05 1.53 12.19
C ARG A 289 10.14 0.99 11.25
N TYR A 290 9.76 0.22 10.24
CA TYR A 290 10.70 -0.31 9.24
C TYR A 290 10.93 0.70 8.13
N PHE A 291 9.91 1.47 7.76
CA PHE A 291 9.96 2.50 6.72
C PHE A 291 10.94 3.62 7.06
N VAL A 292 10.87 4.15 8.28
CA VAL A 292 11.76 5.25 8.73
C VAL A 292 13.24 4.84 8.67
N ARG A 293 13.57 3.57 8.91
CA ARG A 293 14.94 3.05 8.83
C ARG A 293 15.41 2.75 7.41
N GLY A 294 14.51 2.31 6.51
CA GLY A 294 14.85 1.91 5.15
C GLY A 294 15.07 3.08 4.18
N VAL A 295 14.25 4.13 4.27
CA VAL A 295 14.32 5.30 3.39
C VAL A 295 15.51 6.21 3.73
N MET A 296 15.91 6.29 5.01
CA MET A 296 17.04 7.10 5.45
C MET A 296 18.40 6.60 4.93
N LEU A 297 18.56 5.31 4.64
CA LEU A 297 19.79 4.74 4.10
C LEU A 297 20.05 5.15 2.63
N GLY A 298 19.03 5.51 1.87
CA GLY A 298 19.14 6.01 0.50
C GLY A 298 19.33 7.54 0.38
N ALA A 299 18.99 8.30 1.41
CA ALA A 299 19.01 9.76 1.41
C ALA A 299 20.30 10.39 1.96
N VAL A 300 21.19 9.62 2.60
CA VAL A 300 22.45 10.09 3.18
C VAL A 300 23.62 9.65 2.28
N LYS A 301 23.64 10.12 1.05
CA LYS A 301 24.83 10.28 0.21
C LYS A 301 24.81 11.71 -0.32
N GLY A 302 25.22 12.62 0.50
CA GLY A 302 25.58 13.98 0.19
C GLY A 302 26.63 14.43 1.17
#